data_72118c61513f6325dda919e5afaf4ebe
#
_entry.id   72118c61513f6325dda919e5afaf4ebe
#
_cell.length_a   1.000
_cell.length_b   1.000
_cell.length_c   1.000
_cell.angle_alpha   90.00
_cell.angle_beta   90.00
_cell.angle_gamma   90.00
#
_symmetry.space_group_name_H-M   'P 1'
#
loop_
_entity.id
_entity.type
_entity.pdbx_description
1 polymer ?
#
loop_
_entity_poly.entity_id
_entity_poly.type
_entity_poly.pdbx_seq_one_letter_code
_entity_poly.pdbx_strand_id
1 'polypeptide(L)'
;MAAADLLNANVPGKITEDGVRGNVSVALAYSTAWISGNGCIPVNYLMEDAATAEIARVQLWQWVKYAARMDNGEPITVEFLDRVIEEQAPTIKSIVPSIKQDHLKITTAYLKGQIRQEWPSEFLTSDLMPFLTMADGVEVGWQKSFL
;
A
#
# COMPACT_ATOMS: atom_id res chain seq x y z
N MET A 1 24.26 3.32 23.03
CA MET A 1 24.07 2.85 21.64
C MET A 1 25.42 2.87 20.95
N ALA A 2 25.95 1.73 20.53
CA ALA A 2 27.23 1.61 19.81
C ALA A 2 26.95 1.56 18.29
N ALA A 3 27.98 1.85 17.47
CA ALA A 3 27.84 1.73 16.02
C ALA A 3 27.41 0.32 15.56
N ALA A 4 27.81 -0.72 16.29
CA ALA A 4 27.39 -2.10 16.04
C ALA A 4 25.87 -2.31 16.17
N ASP A 5 25.21 -1.55 17.06
CA ASP A 5 23.75 -1.65 17.23
C ASP A 5 23.00 -1.13 16.00
N LEU A 6 23.54 -0.09 15.33
CA LEU A 6 22.99 0.49 14.11
C LEU A 6 23.22 -0.37 12.87
N LEU A 7 24.24 -1.22 12.90
CA LEU A 7 24.61 -2.12 11.79
C LEU A 7 24.00 -3.53 11.97
N ASN A 8 23.27 -3.76 13.05
CA ASN A 8 22.66 -5.05 13.33
C ASN A 8 21.43 -5.25 12.43
N ALA A 9 21.53 -6.14 11.47
CA ALA A 9 20.41 -6.51 10.60
C ALA A 9 19.36 -7.40 11.30
N ASN A 10 19.68 -7.93 12.48
CA ASN A 10 18.77 -8.76 13.28
C ASN A 10 17.87 -7.86 14.14
N VAL A 11 16.89 -7.23 13.53
CA VAL A 11 15.91 -6.40 14.23
C VAL A 11 14.84 -7.32 14.81
N PRO A 12 14.72 -7.42 16.16
CA PRO A 12 13.66 -8.23 16.76
C PRO A 12 12.30 -7.59 16.47
N GLY A 13 11.35 -8.40 16.04
CA GLY A 13 9.98 -7.96 15.76
C GLY A 13 9.07 -9.14 15.48
N LYS A 14 7.78 -8.92 15.62
CA LYS A 14 6.75 -9.89 15.24
C LYS A 14 5.87 -9.26 14.18
N ILE A 15 5.49 -10.03 13.20
CA ILE A 15 4.48 -9.64 12.22
C ILE A 15 3.14 -10.05 12.80
N THR A 16 2.27 -9.10 13.06
CA THR A 16 0.92 -9.35 13.57
C THR A 16 -0.10 -9.21 12.43
N GLU A 17 -1.26 -9.85 12.55
CA GLU A 17 -2.33 -9.68 11.58
C GLU A 17 -2.79 -8.22 11.52
N ASP A 18 -2.89 -7.54 12.66
CA ASP A 18 -3.22 -6.11 12.72
C ASP A 18 -2.19 -5.25 11.98
N GLY A 19 -0.90 -5.58 12.09
CA GLY A 19 0.17 -4.92 11.34
C GLY A 19 0.04 -5.12 9.82
N VAL A 20 -0.32 -6.34 9.38
CA VAL A 20 -0.59 -6.61 7.97
C VAL A 20 -1.80 -5.81 7.48
N ARG A 21 -2.89 -5.80 8.24
CA ARG A 21 -4.11 -5.03 7.92
C ARG A 21 -3.83 -3.53 7.89
N GLY A 22 -3.01 -3.03 8.82
CA GLY A 22 -2.56 -1.64 8.86
C GLY A 22 -1.80 -1.26 7.60
N ASN A 23 -0.82 -2.07 7.17
CA ASN A 23 -0.08 -1.83 5.94
C ASN A 23 -0.98 -1.82 4.69
N VAL A 24 -1.92 -2.76 4.59
CA VAL A 24 -2.90 -2.77 3.48
C VAL A 24 -3.75 -1.50 3.50
N SER A 25 -4.24 -1.11 4.68
CA SER A 25 -5.06 0.09 4.83
C SER A 25 -4.31 1.36 4.41
N VAL A 26 -3.07 1.54 4.88
CA VAL A 26 -2.22 2.70 4.54
C VAL A 26 -1.91 2.72 3.04
N ALA A 27 -1.48 1.59 2.47
CA ALA A 27 -1.15 1.50 1.05
C ALA A 27 -2.37 1.84 0.17
N LEU A 28 -3.55 1.30 0.47
CA LEU A 28 -4.77 1.60 -0.28
C LEU A 28 -5.24 3.03 -0.08
N ALA A 29 -5.31 3.51 1.17
CA ALA A 29 -5.82 4.84 1.48
C ALA A 29 -4.96 5.93 0.84
N TYR A 30 -3.63 5.83 1.01
CA TYR A 30 -2.71 6.78 0.40
C TYR A 30 -2.77 6.75 -1.13
N SER A 31 -2.63 5.57 -1.75
CA SER A 31 -2.66 5.45 -3.21
C SER A 31 -3.94 6.02 -3.81
N THR A 32 -5.09 5.75 -3.16
CA THR A 32 -6.40 6.25 -3.61
C THR A 32 -6.51 7.78 -3.46
N ALA A 33 -6.02 8.32 -2.35
CA ALA A 33 -5.97 9.77 -2.13
C ALA A 33 -5.02 10.45 -3.11
N TRP A 34 -3.85 9.84 -3.36
CA TRP A 34 -2.84 10.40 -4.25
C TRP A 34 -3.35 10.53 -5.69
N ILE A 35 -3.98 9.49 -6.26
CA ILE A 35 -4.59 9.60 -7.60
C ILE A 35 -5.82 10.53 -7.64
N SER A 36 -6.31 10.94 -6.46
CA SER A 36 -7.34 11.96 -6.31
C SER A 36 -6.76 13.38 -6.12
N GLY A 37 -5.43 13.53 -6.17
CA GLY A 37 -4.72 14.81 -6.06
C GLY A 37 -4.25 15.17 -4.64
N ASN A 38 -4.29 14.24 -3.67
CA ASN A 38 -3.87 14.49 -2.29
C ASN A 38 -2.54 13.80 -1.98
N GLY A 39 -1.52 14.56 -1.62
CA GLY A 39 -0.17 14.07 -1.34
C GLY A 39 0.07 13.59 0.10
N CYS A 40 -0.86 13.81 1.01
CA CYS A 40 -0.82 13.29 2.38
C CYS A 40 -2.24 13.12 2.94
N ILE A 41 -2.44 12.17 3.84
CA ILE A 41 -3.74 11.87 4.42
C ILE A 41 -3.66 11.52 5.90
N PRO A 42 -4.64 11.88 6.73
CA PRO A 42 -4.74 11.42 8.10
C PRO A 42 -5.25 9.96 8.11
N VAL A 43 -4.46 9.04 8.66
CA VAL A 43 -4.85 7.65 8.90
C VAL A 43 -4.49 7.31 10.34
N ASN A 44 -5.46 6.85 11.13
CA ASN A 44 -5.25 6.40 12.52
C ASN A 44 -4.46 7.43 13.37
N TYR A 45 -4.84 8.71 13.28
CA TYR A 45 -4.19 9.86 13.97
C TYR A 45 -2.75 10.17 13.54
N LEU A 46 -2.27 9.56 12.45
CA LEU A 46 -0.99 9.85 11.83
C LEU A 46 -1.22 10.53 10.48
N MET A 47 -0.27 11.37 10.07
CA MET A 47 -0.28 11.99 8.74
C MET A 47 0.60 11.16 7.83
N GLU A 48 -0.04 10.31 7.02
CA GLU A 48 0.64 9.39 6.12
C GLU A 48 0.98 10.05 4.79
N ASP A 49 2.18 9.80 4.31
CA ASP A 49 2.72 10.30 3.04
C ASP A 49 3.17 9.18 2.11
N ALA A 50 3.83 9.54 1.01
CA ALA A 50 4.33 8.60 0.04
C ALA A 50 5.33 7.60 0.63
N ALA A 51 6.18 8.04 1.57
CA ALA A 51 7.21 7.18 2.15
C ALA A 51 6.58 6.04 2.96
N THR A 52 5.58 6.34 3.79
CA THR A 52 4.87 5.33 4.58
C THR A 52 4.12 4.35 3.69
N ALA A 53 3.47 4.83 2.63
CA ALA A 53 2.77 3.97 1.68
C ALA A 53 3.73 3.05 0.90
N GLU A 54 4.92 3.55 0.53
CA GLU A 54 5.97 2.75 -0.09
C GLU A 54 6.49 1.65 0.83
N ILE A 55 6.78 2.00 2.09
CA ILE A 55 7.21 1.01 3.09
C ILE A 55 6.13 -0.06 3.26
N ALA A 56 4.87 0.34 3.41
CA ALA A 56 3.76 -0.59 3.57
C ALA A 56 3.63 -1.55 2.37
N ARG A 57 3.65 -1.02 1.13
CA ARG A 57 3.59 -1.80 -0.11
C ARG A 57 4.73 -2.81 -0.22
N VAL A 58 5.97 -2.34 -0.01
CA VAL A 58 7.16 -3.19 -0.14
C VAL A 58 7.22 -4.23 0.95
N GLN A 59 6.79 -3.93 2.18
CA GLN A 59 6.70 -4.93 3.25
C GLN A 59 5.70 -6.04 2.93
N LEU A 60 4.51 -5.71 2.39
CA LEU A 60 3.53 -6.71 1.98
C LEU A 60 4.13 -7.66 0.92
N TRP A 61 4.78 -7.09 -0.10
CA TRP A 61 5.49 -7.87 -1.11
C TRP A 61 6.60 -8.73 -0.50
N GLN A 62 7.44 -8.17 0.38
CA GLN A 62 8.52 -8.89 1.04
C GLN A 62 8.01 -10.08 1.85
N TRP A 63 6.94 -9.88 2.60
CA TRP A 63 6.39 -10.95 3.43
C TRP A 63 5.90 -12.13 2.60
N VAL A 64 5.28 -11.88 1.45
CA VAL A 64 4.91 -12.95 0.50
C VAL A 64 6.16 -13.58 -0.13
N LYS A 65 7.07 -12.77 -0.65
CA LYS A 65 8.27 -13.23 -1.37
C LYS A 65 9.13 -14.17 -0.52
N TYR A 66 9.27 -13.87 0.77
CA TYR A 66 10.12 -14.64 1.69
C TYR A 66 9.32 -15.57 2.60
N ALA A 67 8.07 -15.85 2.27
CA ALA A 67 7.19 -16.75 3.01
C ALA A 67 7.17 -16.45 4.53
N ALA A 68 7.09 -15.15 4.88
CA ALA A 68 7.05 -14.71 6.26
C ALA A 68 5.84 -15.29 7.00
N ARG A 69 5.97 -15.45 8.32
CA ARG A 69 4.89 -15.92 9.17
C ARG A 69 4.50 -14.86 10.18
N MET A 70 3.22 -14.80 10.46
CA MET A 70 2.68 -14.00 11.56
C MET A 70 3.01 -14.63 12.91
N ASP A 71 2.83 -13.87 13.98
CA ASP A 71 3.10 -14.29 15.36
C ASP A 71 2.23 -15.47 15.84
N ASN A 72 1.09 -15.69 15.20
CA ASN A 72 0.24 -16.87 15.37
C ASN A 72 0.73 -18.12 14.61
N GLY A 73 1.84 -18.01 13.85
CA GLY A 73 2.45 -19.07 13.04
C GLY A 73 1.88 -19.22 11.63
N GLU A 74 0.81 -18.51 11.28
CA GLU A 74 0.21 -18.55 9.95
C GLU A 74 1.10 -17.88 8.89
N PRO A 75 1.25 -18.47 7.68
CA PRO A 75 2.03 -17.87 6.62
C PRO A 75 1.28 -16.70 5.98
N ILE A 76 2.03 -15.67 5.56
CA ILE A 76 1.50 -14.58 4.76
C ILE A 76 1.59 -15.00 3.30
N THR A 77 0.44 -15.36 2.71
CA THR A 77 0.33 -15.78 1.32
C THR A 77 -0.37 -14.72 0.47
N VAL A 78 -0.28 -14.89 -0.85
CA VAL A 78 -1.00 -14.04 -1.81
C VAL A 78 -2.51 -14.10 -1.56
N GLU A 79 -3.06 -15.29 -1.31
CA GLU A 79 -4.49 -15.50 -1.07
C GLU A 79 -4.94 -14.84 0.25
N PHE A 80 -4.09 -14.88 1.28
CA PHE A 80 -4.35 -14.18 2.53
C PHE A 80 -4.39 -12.67 2.30
N LEU A 81 -3.40 -12.12 1.60
CA LEU A 81 -3.35 -10.68 1.32
C LEU A 81 -4.50 -10.24 0.40
N ASP A 82 -4.89 -11.02 -0.61
CA ASP A 82 -6.05 -10.72 -1.45
C ASP A 82 -7.32 -10.55 -0.62
N ARG A 83 -7.55 -11.49 0.31
CA ARG A 83 -8.69 -11.40 1.22
C ARG A 83 -8.62 -10.15 2.09
N VAL A 84 -7.47 -9.87 2.68
CA VAL A 84 -7.29 -8.66 3.52
C VAL A 84 -7.51 -7.38 2.71
N ILE A 85 -7.00 -7.32 1.48
CA ILE A 85 -7.19 -6.18 0.57
C ILE A 85 -8.69 -5.99 0.26
N GLU A 86 -9.43 -7.05 -0.01
CA GLU A 86 -10.87 -6.98 -0.27
C GLU A 86 -11.68 -6.57 0.96
N GLU A 87 -11.30 -7.05 2.13
CA GLU A 87 -11.91 -6.66 3.41
C GLU A 87 -11.63 -5.21 3.79
N GLN A 88 -10.43 -4.69 3.50
CA GLN A 88 -10.04 -3.33 3.81
C GLN A 88 -10.58 -2.30 2.78
N ALA A 89 -10.71 -2.64 1.52
CA ALA A 89 -11.11 -1.71 0.47
C ALA A 89 -12.41 -0.93 0.79
N PRO A 90 -13.50 -1.53 1.31
CA PRO A 90 -14.69 -0.77 1.68
C PRO A 90 -14.46 0.26 2.80
N THR A 91 -13.52 0.00 3.71
CA THR A 91 -13.24 0.89 4.85
C THR A 91 -12.50 2.15 4.44
N ILE A 92 -11.79 2.12 3.30
CA ILE A 92 -11.02 3.26 2.79
C ILE A 92 -11.90 4.48 2.56
N LYS A 93 -13.16 4.28 2.17
CA LYS A 93 -14.11 5.38 1.99
C LYS A 93 -14.38 6.18 3.28
N SER A 94 -14.29 5.55 4.44
CA SER A 94 -14.42 6.24 5.73
C SER A 94 -13.17 7.05 6.10
N ILE A 95 -11.99 6.62 5.62
CA ILE A 95 -10.71 7.30 5.83
C ILE A 95 -10.58 8.48 4.85
N VAL A 96 -10.97 8.27 3.59
CA VAL A 96 -10.89 9.26 2.51
C VAL A 96 -12.30 9.45 1.90
N PRO A 97 -13.18 10.25 2.52
CA PRO A 97 -14.59 10.36 2.10
C PRO A 97 -14.80 10.87 0.67
N SER A 98 -13.84 11.67 0.17
CA SER A 98 -13.91 12.30 -1.16
C SER A 98 -13.46 11.40 -2.32
N ILE A 99 -13.11 10.14 -2.06
CA ILE A 99 -12.61 9.25 -3.10
C ILE A 99 -13.68 8.84 -4.12
N LYS A 100 -13.28 8.76 -5.38
CA LYS A 100 -14.07 8.15 -6.44
C LYS A 100 -13.98 6.63 -6.35
N GLN A 101 -15.10 5.94 -6.60
CA GLN A 101 -15.14 4.46 -6.55
C GLN A 101 -14.15 3.82 -7.54
N ASP A 102 -13.94 4.45 -8.71
CA ASP A 102 -13.02 3.93 -9.72
C ASP A 102 -11.56 4.05 -9.27
N HIS A 103 -11.20 5.09 -8.51
CA HIS A 103 -9.86 5.22 -7.93
C HIS A 103 -9.56 4.06 -6.96
N LEU A 104 -10.53 3.71 -6.11
CA LEU A 104 -10.37 2.57 -5.20
C LEU A 104 -10.21 1.25 -5.96
N LYS A 105 -10.95 1.03 -7.05
CA LYS A 105 -10.78 -0.16 -7.90
C LYS A 105 -9.38 -0.22 -8.51
N ILE A 106 -8.88 0.89 -9.05
CA ILE A 106 -7.54 0.99 -9.63
C ILE A 106 -6.48 0.62 -8.60
N THR A 107 -6.52 1.25 -7.42
CA THR A 107 -5.50 1.03 -6.38
C THR A 107 -5.59 -0.35 -5.74
N THR A 108 -6.79 -0.92 -5.63
CA THR A 108 -6.98 -2.31 -5.21
C THR A 108 -6.34 -3.29 -6.21
N ALA A 109 -6.60 -3.10 -7.50
CA ALA A 109 -6.00 -3.92 -8.56
C ALA A 109 -4.46 -3.73 -8.60
N TYR A 110 -3.99 -2.50 -8.45
CA TYR A 110 -2.57 -2.18 -8.37
C TYR A 110 -1.88 -2.93 -7.22
N LEU A 111 -2.38 -2.82 -5.99
CA LEU A 111 -1.77 -3.46 -4.83
C LEU A 111 -1.76 -4.99 -4.97
N LYS A 112 -2.85 -5.58 -5.47
CA LYS A 112 -2.89 -7.03 -5.79
C LYS A 112 -1.86 -7.42 -6.84
N GLY A 113 -1.62 -6.58 -7.83
CA GLY A 113 -0.57 -6.77 -8.84
C GLY A 113 0.82 -6.75 -8.21
N GLN A 114 1.09 -5.77 -7.35
CA GLN A 114 2.41 -5.57 -6.73
C GLN A 114 2.87 -6.76 -5.88
N ILE A 115 1.99 -7.35 -5.07
CA ILE A 115 2.33 -8.50 -4.22
C ILE A 115 2.64 -9.79 -5.00
N ARG A 116 2.37 -9.81 -6.31
CA ARG A 116 2.61 -10.96 -7.20
C ARG A 116 3.85 -10.82 -8.08
N GLN A 117 4.44 -9.63 -8.12
CA GLN A 117 5.60 -9.38 -8.98
C GLN A 117 6.85 -10.09 -8.45
N GLU A 118 7.76 -10.43 -9.35
CA GLU A 118 9.06 -10.95 -8.97
C GLU A 118 9.89 -9.91 -8.20
N TRP A 119 9.82 -8.64 -8.60
CA TRP A 119 10.40 -7.48 -7.96
C TRP A 119 9.36 -6.35 -7.86
N PRO A 120 9.34 -5.58 -6.76
CA PRO A 120 8.43 -4.45 -6.67
C PRO A 120 8.82 -3.38 -7.70
N SER A 121 7.84 -2.66 -8.21
CA SER A 121 8.11 -1.49 -9.02
C SER A 121 8.88 -0.43 -8.22
N GLU A 122 9.56 0.48 -8.91
CA GLU A 122 10.44 1.45 -8.28
C GLU A 122 9.68 2.38 -7.33
N PHE A 123 8.59 3.00 -7.81
CA PHE A 123 7.75 3.87 -6.98
C PHE A 123 6.26 3.74 -7.32
N LEU A 124 5.43 3.66 -6.28
CA LEU A 124 3.97 3.61 -6.43
C LEU A 124 3.41 4.86 -7.14
N THR A 125 3.99 6.02 -6.86
CA THR A 125 3.57 7.29 -7.48
C THR A 125 3.86 7.32 -8.98
N SER A 126 4.97 6.75 -9.42
CA SER A 126 5.28 6.62 -10.85
C SER A 126 4.31 5.69 -11.56
N ASP A 127 3.99 4.55 -10.95
CA ASP A 127 3.04 3.58 -11.51
C ASP A 127 1.62 4.14 -11.61
N LEU A 128 1.21 4.91 -10.60
CA LEU A 128 -0.13 5.46 -10.50
C LEU A 128 -0.29 6.82 -11.19
N MET A 129 0.81 7.45 -11.64
CA MET A 129 0.79 8.73 -12.35
C MET A 129 -0.24 8.79 -13.50
N PRO A 130 -0.39 7.74 -14.36
CA PRO A 130 -1.37 7.76 -15.44
C PRO A 130 -2.83 7.91 -15.00
N PHE A 131 -3.11 7.67 -13.72
CA PHE A 131 -4.46 7.72 -13.14
C PHE A 131 -4.71 8.98 -12.30
N LEU A 132 -3.70 9.85 -12.18
CA LEU A 132 -3.80 11.07 -11.38
C LEU A 132 -4.88 12.00 -11.94
N THR A 133 -5.82 12.37 -11.08
CA THR A 133 -6.88 13.32 -11.39
C THR A 133 -6.64 14.60 -10.58
N MET A 134 -6.50 15.74 -11.22
CA MET A 134 -6.38 17.02 -10.53
C MET A 134 -7.67 17.39 -9.80
N ALA A 135 -7.57 18.23 -8.78
CA ALA A 135 -8.70 18.64 -7.93
C ALA A 135 -9.87 19.27 -8.72
N ASP A 136 -9.60 19.81 -9.89
CA ASP A 136 -10.58 20.38 -10.84
C ASP A 136 -11.21 19.33 -11.78
N GLY A 137 -10.86 18.05 -11.63
CA GLY A 137 -11.38 16.97 -12.46
C GLY A 137 -10.71 16.83 -13.82
N VAL A 138 -9.66 17.59 -14.09
CA VAL A 138 -8.87 17.44 -15.33
C VAL A 138 -8.00 16.19 -15.18
N GLU A 139 -8.25 15.19 -16.03
CA GLU A 139 -7.34 14.06 -16.17
C GLU A 139 -6.02 14.54 -16.77
N VAL A 140 -4.92 14.33 -16.08
CA VAL A 140 -3.59 14.56 -16.67
C VAL A 140 -3.36 13.46 -17.69
N GLY A 141 -3.56 13.79 -18.96
CA GLY A 141 -3.54 12.85 -20.08
C GLY A 141 -2.15 12.25 -20.30
N TRP A 142 -1.89 11.13 -19.67
CA TRP A 142 -0.87 10.18 -20.09
C TRP A 142 -1.56 8.96 -20.69
N GLN A 143 -1.16 8.60 -21.90
CA GLN A 143 -1.80 7.54 -22.67
C GLN A 143 -1.85 6.22 -21.89
N LYS A 144 -3.04 5.60 -21.86
CA LYS A 144 -3.31 4.23 -21.42
C LYS A 144 -2.53 3.22 -22.27
N SER A 145 -1.27 2.98 -21.98
CA SER A 145 -0.47 2.00 -22.73
C SER A 145 0.06 0.83 -21.90
N PHE A 146 -0.42 0.63 -20.67
CA PHE A 146 0.00 -0.49 -19.82
C PHE A 146 -1.17 -1.09 -19.01
N LEU A 147 -2.22 -1.54 -19.71
CA LEU A 147 -3.19 -2.52 -19.16
C LEU A 147 -3.22 -3.74 -20.07
#